data_7476ad78379599797cb4507c9de500f5
#
_entry.id   7476ad78379599797cb4507c9de500f5
#
_cell.length_a   1.000
_cell.length_b   1.000
_cell.length_c   1.000
_cell.angle_alpha   90.00
_cell.angle_beta   90.00
_cell.angle_gamma   90.00
#
_symmetry.space_group_name_H-M   'P 1'
#
loop_
_entity.id
_entity.type
_entity.pdbx_description
1 polymer ?
#
loop_
_entity_poly.entity_id
_entity_poly.type
_entity_poly.pdbx_seq_one_letter_code
_entity_poly.pdbx_strand_id
1 'polypeptide(L)'
;MEYVEDIATLETLYGTPAIASLRKVADHLTPLYRTWIERSRFCVLTTVGPDGTDGSPRGDDGPVAMALDPKTLAMPDWRGNNRLDSLRNIVLDGRVSLMFMVPGSDTVVRVNGKARLTTDTVLRARLERNKRQPATVT
;
A
#
# COMPACT_ATOMS: atom_id res chain seq x y z
N MET A 1 -25.51 -23.21 7.62
CA MET A 1 -24.83 -22.28 6.67
C MET A 1 -23.83 -23.11 5.90
N GLU A 2 -23.88 -23.06 4.58
CA GLU A 2 -22.93 -23.78 3.72
C GLU A 2 -21.76 -22.88 3.38
N TYR A 3 -20.55 -23.43 3.39
CA TYR A 3 -19.32 -22.70 3.10
C TYR A 3 -18.69 -23.24 1.82
N VAL A 4 -17.98 -22.40 1.07
CA VAL A 4 -17.13 -22.81 -0.04
C VAL A 4 -15.78 -23.18 0.53
N GLU A 5 -15.41 -24.45 0.48
CA GLU A 5 -14.21 -24.98 1.15
C GLU A 5 -13.06 -25.30 0.19
N ASP A 6 -13.29 -25.27 -1.12
CA ASP A 6 -12.28 -25.57 -2.12
C ASP A 6 -12.33 -24.62 -3.32
N ILE A 7 -11.19 -24.51 -4.01
CA ILE A 7 -11.02 -23.62 -5.17
C ILE A 7 -11.85 -24.05 -6.37
N ALA A 8 -12.02 -25.34 -6.61
CA ALA A 8 -12.78 -25.84 -7.77
C ALA A 8 -14.25 -25.44 -7.67
N THR A 9 -14.84 -25.56 -6.49
CA THR A 9 -16.19 -25.07 -6.19
C THR A 9 -16.29 -23.56 -6.41
N LEU A 10 -15.32 -22.78 -5.91
CA LEU A 10 -15.28 -21.34 -6.09
C LEU A 10 -15.21 -20.95 -7.58
N GLU A 11 -14.34 -21.58 -8.35
CA GLU A 11 -14.19 -21.32 -9.79
C GLU A 11 -15.43 -21.69 -10.60
N THR A 12 -16.14 -22.74 -10.20
CA THR A 12 -17.41 -23.12 -10.81
C THR A 12 -18.48 -22.05 -10.61
N LEU A 13 -18.50 -21.39 -9.45
CA LEU A 13 -19.47 -20.32 -9.15
C LEU A 13 -19.21 -19.02 -9.94
N TYR A 14 -17.96 -18.67 -10.20
CA TYR A 14 -17.58 -17.38 -10.78
C TYR A 14 -17.11 -17.44 -12.23
N GLY A 15 -16.65 -18.59 -12.70
CA GLY A 15 -16.11 -18.77 -14.04
C GLY A 15 -14.73 -18.14 -14.24
N THR A 16 -14.33 -17.97 -15.50
CA THR A 16 -13.02 -17.42 -15.88
C THR A 16 -12.98 -15.89 -15.77
N PRO A 17 -11.85 -15.32 -15.28
CA PRO A 17 -11.68 -13.86 -15.22
C PRO A 17 -11.75 -13.21 -16.60
N ALA A 18 -12.35 -12.04 -16.69
CA ALA A 18 -12.34 -11.26 -17.92
C ALA A 18 -10.91 -10.82 -18.28
N ILE A 19 -10.56 -10.94 -19.57
CA ILE A 19 -9.23 -10.57 -20.10
C ILE A 19 -8.85 -9.13 -19.71
N ALA A 20 -9.81 -8.20 -19.71
CA ALA A 20 -9.59 -6.82 -19.31
C ALA A 20 -9.11 -6.68 -17.86
N SER A 21 -9.56 -7.55 -16.96
CA SER A 21 -9.15 -7.57 -15.55
C SER A 21 -7.70 -8.04 -15.40
N LEU A 22 -7.28 -9.02 -16.21
CA LEU A 22 -5.91 -9.51 -16.21
C LEU A 22 -4.92 -8.48 -16.79
N ARG A 23 -5.33 -7.75 -17.83
CA ARG A 23 -4.49 -6.70 -18.46
C ARG A 23 -4.24 -5.48 -17.59
N LYS A 24 -5.04 -5.26 -16.54
CA LYS A 24 -4.83 -4.17 -15.58
C LYS A 24 -3.71 -4.45 -14.58
N VAL A 25 -3.26 -5.70 -14.47
CA VAL A 25 -2.15 -6.07 -13.59
C VAL A 25 -0.83 -5.76 -14.29
N ALA A 26 -0.01 -4.93 -13.66
CA ALA A 26 1.32 -4.58 -14.13
C ALA A 26 2.35 -4.90 -13.03
N ASP A 27 3.57 -5.23 -13.43
CA ASP A 27 4.68 -5.49 -12.53
C ASP A 27 5.49 -4.22 -12.16
N HIS A 28 4.99 -3.07 -12.61
CA HIS A 28 5.57 -1.76 -12.38
C HIS A 28 4.51 -0.66 -12.37
N LEU A 29 4.88 0.52 -11.87
CA LEU A 29 4.03 1.70 -11.89
C LEU A 29 3.95 2.28 -13.31
N THR A 30 2.85 2.04 -14.00
CA THR A 30 2.58 2.76 -15.25
C THR A 30 2.42 4.26 -14.99
N PRO A 31 2.61 5.15 -15.98
CA PRO A 31 2.40 6.59 -15.80
C PRO A 31 1.04 6.93 -15.20
N LEU A 32 -0.02 6.20 -15.58
CA LEU A 32 -1.36 6.40 -15.06
C LEU A 32 -1.46 6.00 -13.58
N TYR A 33 -0.93 4.84 -13.20
CA TYR A 33 -0.92 4.38 -11.80
C TYR A 33 -0.08 5.29 -10.92
N ARG A 34 1.08 5.74 -11.40
CA ARG A 34 1.91 6.71 -10.71
C ARG A 34 1.14 8.00 -10.43
N THR A 35 0.50 8.59 -11.44
CA THR A 35 -0.30 9.81 -11.30
C THR A 35 -1.41 9.63 -10.26
N TRP A 36 -2.07 8.47 -10.25
CA TRP A 36 -3.13 8.16 -9.29
C TRP A 36 -2.59 8.10 -7.86
N ILE A 37 -1.50 7.38 -7.64
CA ILE A 37 -0.85 7.23 -6.33
C ILE A 37 -0.39 8.59 -5.81
N GLU A 38 0.27 9.40 -6.65
CA GLU A 38 0.76 10.74 -6.29
C GLU A 38 -0.37 11.75 -6.01
N ARG A 39 -1.60 11.48 -6.43
CA ARG A 39 -2.80 12.27 -6.07
C ARG A 39 -3.51 11.77 -4.82
N SER A 40 -3.23 10.55 -4.38
CA SER A 40 -3.89 9.96 -3.23
C SER A 40 -3.37 10.58 -1.93
N ARG A 41 -4.28 11.16 -1.16
CA ARG A 41 -4.02 11.66 0.20
C ARG A 41 -4.37 10.67 1.28
N PHE A 42 -4.90 9.52 0.89
CA PHE A 42 -5.31 8.46 1.79
C PHE A 42 -5.07 7.09 1.15
N CYS A 43 -4.57 6.16 1.95
CA CYS A 43 -4.49 4.75 1.56
C CYS A 43 -4.69 3.85 2.78
N VAL A 44 -4.96 2.59 2.53
CA VAL A 44 -4.89 1.54 3.54
C VAL A 44 -3.62 0.74 3.31
N LEU A 45 -2.78 0.66 4.34
CA LEU A 45 -1.62 -0.23 4.39
C LEU A 45 -2.03 -1.51 5.10
N THR A 46 -1.97 -2.63 4.42
CA THR A 46 -2.15 -3.95 5.02
C THR A 46 -0.81 -4.64 5.15
N THR A 47 -0.53 -5.18 6.31
CA THR A 47 0.71 -5.90 6.66
C THR A 47 0.39 -7.29 7.18
N VAL A 48 1.41 -8.16 7.23
CA VAL A 48 1.31 -9.54 7.72
C VAL A 48 2.22 -9.68 8.93
N GLY A 49 1.68 -10.23 10.01
CA GLY A 49 2.41 -10.53 11.23
C GLY A 49 2.12 -11.93 11.75
N PRO A 50 2.73 -12.32 12.88
CA PRO A 50 2.53 -13.64 13.48
C PRO A 50 1.06 -13.94 13.81
N ASP A 51 0.31 -12.91 14.18
CA ASP A 51 -1.09 -13.03 14.63
C ASP A 51 -2.10 -12.81 13.49
N GLY A 52 -1.63 -12.70 12.24
CA GLY A 52 -2.48 -12.50 11.06
C GLY A 52 -2.18 -11.22 10.30
N THR A 53 -3.23 -10.60 9.74
CA THR A 53 -3.11 -9.37 8.95
C THR A 53 -3.56 -8.16 9.76
N ASP A 54 -2.91 -7.01 9.54
CA ASP A 54 -3.29 -5.72 10.11
C ASP A 54 -3.53 -4.69 8.99
N GLY A 55 -4.67 -4.01 9.04
CA GLY A 55 -5.05 -2.96 8.10
C GLY A 55 -5.00 -1.59 8.77
N SER A 56 -4.07 -0.74 8.36
CA SER A 56 -3.85 0.59 8.94
C SER A 56 -4.18 1.70 7.96
N PRO A 57 -5.07 2.66 8.31
CA PRO A 57 -5.29 3.84 7.50
C PRO A 57 -4.07 4.76 7.55
N ARG A 58 -3.71 5.30 6.38
CA ARG A 58 -2.62 6.27 6.21
C ARG A 58 -3.15 7.48 5.48
N GLY A 59 -3.05 8.64 6.09
CA GLY A 59 -3.50 9.90 5.54
C GLY A 59 -2.45 10.99 5.66
N ASP A 60 -2.46 11.95 4.75
CA ASP A 60 -1.54 13.09 4.76
C ASP A 60 -2.21 14.32 4.10
N ASP A 61 -1.71 15.52 4.37
CA ASP A 61 -2.13 16.76 3.70
C ASP A 61 -1.68 16.85 2.24
N GLY A 62 -0.74 15.98 1.84
CA GLY A 62 -0.29 15.77 0.47
C GLY A 62 -0.38 14.31 0.06
N PRO A 63 0.35 13.90 -0.99
CA PRO A 63 0.45 12.51 -1.39
C PRO A 63 0.90 11.62 -0.23
N VAL A 64 0.18 10.53 0.05
CA VAL A 64 0.55 9.59 1.12
C VAL A 64 1.79 8.76 0.77
N ALA A 65 2.16 8.68 -0.50
CA ALA A 65 3.35 7.99 -0.98
C ALA A 65 3.98 8.73 -2.16
N MET A 66 5.27 8.54 -2.37
CA MET A 66 6.06 9.08 -3.47
C MET A 66 6.65 7.93 -4.29
N ALA A 67 6.52 7.98 -5.61
CA ALA A 67 7.22 7.05 -6.48
C ALA A 67 8.68 7.48 -6.65
N LEU A 68 9.60 6.63 -6.21
CA LEU A 68 11.05 6.83 -6.37
C LEU A 68 11.51 6.40 -7.76
N ASP A 69 10.98 5.28 -8.23
CA ASP A 69 11.20 4.68 -9.54
C ASP A 69 9.96 3.86 -9.96
N PRO A 70 9.94 3.22 -11.13
CA PRO A 70 8.78 2.44 -11.58
C PRO A 70 8.41 1.23 -10.70
N LYS A 71 9.28 0.80 -9.79
CA LYS A 71 9.06 -0.37 -8.92
C LYS A 71 9.14 -0.06 -7.42
N THR A 72 9.40 1.21 -7.07
CA THR A 72 9.63 1.59 -5.68
C THR A 72 8.74 2.77 -5.27
N LEU A 73 7.99 2.58 -4.20
CA LEU A 73 7.26 3.62 -3.49
C LEU A 73 7.94 3.93 -2.16
N ALA A 74 7.91 5.18 -1.74
CA ALA A 74 8.29 5.61 -0.40
C ALA A 74 7.10 6.25 0.29
N MET A 75 6.80 5.80 1.51
CA MET A 75 5.71 6.32 2.33
C MET A 75 6.25 6.81 3.67
N PRO A 76 6.03 8.09 4.02
CA PRO A 76 6.47 8.62 5.31
C PRO A 76 5.66 8.01 6.45
N ASP A 77 6.34 7.71 7.57
CA ASP A 77 5.68 7.36 8.82
C ASP A 77 5.94 8.46 9.86
N TRP A 78 4.87 9.13 10.25
CA TRP A 78 4.91 10.24 11.19
C TRP A 78 4.78 9.73 12.63
N ARG A 79 5.51 10.36 13.55
CA ARG A 79 5.32 10.08 14.98
C ARG A 79 3.89 10.42 15.39
N GLY A 80 3.21 9.44 15.95
CA GLY A 80 1.84 9.53 16.43
C GLY A 80 1.71 8.93 17.84
N ASN A 81 0.78 8.01 18.02
CA ASN A 81 0.49 7.36 19.31
C ASN A 81 1.49 6.25 19.70
N ASN A 82 2.57 6.07 18.95
CA ASN A 82 3.58 5.01 19.11
C ASN A 82 3.05 3.58 19.04
N ARG A 83 1.88 3.40 18.45
CA ARG A 83 1.38 2.07 18.10
C ARG A 83 2.08 1.63 16.82
N LEU A 84 2.92 0.61 16.91
CA LEU A 84 3.87 0.23 15.86
C LEU A 84 3.51 -1.09 15.18
N ASP A 85 2.24 -1.51 15.24
CA ASP A 85 1.82 -2.83 14.78
C ASP A 85 2.22 -3.10 13.31
N SER A 86 1.84 -2.20 12.40
CA SER A 86 2.21 -2.33 10.99
C SER A 86 3.73 -2.28 10.76
N LEU A 87 4.46 -1.42 11.50
CA LEU A 87 5.91 -1.30 11.35
C LEU A 87 6.64 -2.55 11.86
N ARG A 88 6.17 -3.12 12.96
CA ARG A 88 6.70 -4.39 13.48
C ARG A 88 6.47 -5.53 12.48
N ASN A 89 5.28 -5.60 11.90
CA ASN A 89 4.96 -6.58 10.88
C ASN A 89 5.88 -6.44 9.65
N ILE A 90 6.16 -5.23 9.20
CA ILE A 90 7.10 -4.97 8.09
C ILE A 90 8.51 -5.46 8.43
N VAL A 91 8.99 -5.25 9.64
CA VAL A 91 10.31 -5.73 10.06
C VAL A 91 10.37 -7.26 10.11
N LEU A 92 9.28 -7.92 10.50
CA LEU A 92 9.23 -9.37 10.68
C LEU A 92 8.98 -10.13 9.36
N ASP A 93 8.07 -9.65 8.52
CA ASP A 93 7.62 -10.37 7.31
C ASP A 93 7.90 -9.58 6.03
N GLY A 94 7.60 -8.29 6.02
CA GLY A 94 7.80 -7.40 4.89
C GLY A 94 6.73 -7.48 3.79
N ARG A 95 5.83 -8.47 3.77
CA ARG A 95 4.74 -8.51 2.80
C ARG A 95 3.70 -7.44 3.09
N VAL A 96 3.34 -6.65 2.07
CA VAL A 96 2.39 -5.55 2.21
C VAL A 96 1.43 -5.48 1.03
N SER A 97 0.27 -4.91 1.29
CA SER A 97 -0.67 -4.44 0.29
C SER A 97 -1.07 -3.00 0.59
N LEU A 98 -1.08 -2.18 -0.43
CA LEU A 98 -1.55 -0.79 -0.37
C LEU A 98 -2.81 -0.64 -1.22
N MET A 99 -3.79 0.08 -0.71
CA MET A 99 -5.00 0.44 -1.42
C MET A 99 -5.12 1.96 -1.45
N PHE A 100 -4.83 2.57 -2.60
CA PHE A 100 -4.86 4.01 -2.80
C PHE A 100 -6.23 4.47 -3.26
N MET A 101 -6.75 5.50 -2.60
CA MET A 101 -8.06 6.09 -2.88
C MET A 101 -7.93 7.58 -3.10
N VAL A 102 -8.74 8.10 -4.03
CA VAL A 102 -8.86 9.55 -4.27
C VAL A 102 -10.31 9.94 -3.95
N PRO A 103 -10.54 10.88 -3.03
CA PRO A 103 -11.88 11.32 -2.69
C PRO A 103 -12.68 11.77 -3.93
N GLY A 104 -13.93 11.33 -4.01
CA GLY A 104 -14.80 11.63 -5.14
C GLY A 104 -14.65 10.69 -6.35
N SER A 105 -13.81 9.67 -6.24
CA SER A 105 -13.68 8.62 -7.25
C SER A 105 -13.97 7.24 -6.65
N ASP A 106 -14.64 6.39 -7.41
CA ASP A 106 -14.87 4.97 -7.13
C ASP A 106 -13.71 4.06 -7.59
N THR A 107 -12.75 4.64 -8.30
CA THR A 107 -11.56 3.92 -8.77
C THR A 107 -10.55 3.76 -7.64
N VAL A 108 -9.99 2.57 -7.52
CA VAL A 108 -8.97 2.20 -6.53
C VAL A 108 -7.75 1.63 -7.24
N VAL A 109 -6.55 2.03 -6.81
CA VAL A 109 -5.30 1.41 -7.24
C VAL A 109 -4.75 0.59 -6.08
N ARG A 110 -4.47 -0.70 -6.34
CA ARG A 110 -3.82 -1.59 -5.39
C ARG A 110 -2.38 -1.84 -5.78
N VAL A 111 -1.51 -1.87 -4.79
CA VAL A 111 -0.10 -2.23 -4.96
C VAL A 111 0.23 -3.31 -3.95
N ASN A 112 0.68 -4.46 -4.44
CA ASN A 112 1.17 -5.55 -3.59
C ASN A 112 2.69 -5.64 -3.75
N GLY A 113 3.40 -5.89 -2.65
CA GLY A 113 4.85 -5.98 -2.71
C GLY A 113 5.49 -6.32 -1.37
N LYS A 114 6.76 -5.95 -1.28
CA LYS A 114 7.53 -6.07 -0.03
C LYS A 114 7.98 -4.69 0.42
N ALA A 115 7.88 -4.44 1.71
CA ALA A 115 8.31 -3.20 2.34
C ALA A 115 9.51 -3.42 3.26
N ARG A 116 10.24 -2.36 3.49
CA ARG A 116 11.32 -2.24 4.49
C ARG A 116 11.21 -0.88 5.13
N LEU A 117 11.68 -0.76 6.36
CA LEU A 117 11.80 0.52 7.04
C LEU A 117 13.20 1.09 6.85
N THR A 118 13.28 2.39 6.62
CA THR A 118 14.56 3.11 6.56
C THR A 118 14.52 4.41 7.36
N THR A 119 15.66 4.80 7.88
CA THR A 119 15.92 6.10 8.51
C THR A 119 16.84 6.98 7.65
N ASP A 120 16.98 6.66 6.36
CA ASP A 120 17.82 7.40 5.42
C ASP A 120 17.51 8.89 5.47
N THR A 121 18.53 9.70 5.74
CA THR A 121 18.41 11.14 6.01
C THR A 121 18.00 11.92 4.76
N VAL A 122 18.50 11.52 3.59
CA VAL A 122 18.18 12.19 2.32
C VAL A 122 16.72 11.93 1.94
N LEU A 123 16.27 10.68 2.08
CA LEU A 123 14.90 10.32 1.77
C LEU A 123 13.90 10.96 2.75
N ARG A 124 14.23 10.99 4.04
CA ARG A 124 13.42 11.67 5.06
C ARG A 124 13.31 13.17 4.79
N ALA A 125 14.41 13.83 4.38
CA ALA A 125 14.39 15.23 3.99
C ALA A 125 13.52 15.49 2.74
N ARG A 126 13.55 14.60 1.73
CA ARG A 126 12.67 14.70 0.55
C ARG A 126 11.18 14.58 0.89
N LEU A 127 10.85 13.88 1.97
CA LEU A 127 9.49 13.67 2.45
C LEU A 127 9.10 14.65 3.57
N GLU A 128 9.93 15.67 3.85
CA GLU A 128 9.65 16.68 4.87
C GLU A 128 8.35 17.44 4.56
N ARG A 129 7.53 17.66 5.59
CA ARG A 129 6.30 18.47 5.51
C ARG A 129 6.20 19.39 6.71
N ASN A 130 5.84 20.63 6.46
CA ASN A 130 5.66 21.63 7.51
C ASN A 130 6.86 21.69 8.50
N LYS A 131 8.08 21.63 7.98
CA LYS A 131 9.35 21.60 8.74
C LYS A 131 9.47 20.38 9.68
N ARG A 132 8.76 19.31 9.41
CA ARG A 132 8.85 18.04 10.14
C ARG A 132 9.28 16.93 9.19
N GLN A 133 10.23 16.13 9.62
CA GLN A 133 10.65 14.92 8.91
C GLN A 133 9.93 13.71 9.49
N PRO A 134 9.59 12.70 8.65
CA PRO A 134 9.05 11.45 9.15
C PRO A 134 10.04 10.76 10.09
N ALA A 135 9.54 9.95 11.01
CA ALA A 135 10.39 9.16 11.90
C ALA A 135 11.10 8.04 11.14
N THR A 136 10.35 7.34 10.29
CA THR A 136 10.86 6.34 9.36
C THR A 136 10.18 6.52 7.99
N VAL A 137 10.69 5.82 6.98
CA VAL A 137 10.07 5.69 5.65
C VAL A 137 9.89 4.19 5.36
N THR A 138 8.71 3.84 4.92
CA THR A 138 8.36 2.50 4.44
C THR A 138 8.51 2.42 2.94
#